data_bd573857f3f81fb74d028c6a693cb478
#
_entry.id   bd573857f3f81fb74d028c6a693cb478
#
_cell.length_a   1.000
_cell.length_b   1.000
_cell.length_c   1.000
_cell.angle_alpha   90.00
_cell.angle_beta   90.00
_cell.angle_gamma   90.00
#
_symmetry.space_group_name_H-M   'P 1'
#
loop_
_entity.id
_entity.type
_entity.pdbx_description
1 polymer ?
#
loop_
_entity_poly.entity_id
_entity_poly.type
_entity_poly.pdbx_seq_one_letter_code
_entity_poly.pdbx_strand_id
1 'polypeptide(L)'
;MSTPTRILVGLGLLSFSSLGAFAVTPKPAAAPVPPWQLSPEERERQQKLTNEDYADMMRQLGITKLRPGFNGNTAPGTPHQANYDEAKANPFPDWPDVLTLKNGHKVITAEMWWKQRRPEIAEDFEREVIGRVPANVPKVTWEVAETVNTTVGGRPVIARRVIGHVDNSACPSVNVDIKMAVVLPVGEASPVPVLMMFGWGNMPDEKVPRWPGQVDPPAPPSTDQLIADGWGYVSIATSSIQADNGAGLTEGIIGLTNKGARRTPEQWGALRAWAWGASRGLDYLETLPTVDAKHVGIEGVSRYGKAALVAMAFEPRFAMVL
;
A
#
# COMPACT_ATOMS: atom_id res chain seq x y z
N MET A 1 -5.35 87.26 24.57
CA MET A 1 -6.80 87.27 24.38
C MET A 1 -7.06 87.03 22.92
N SER A 2 -7.30 85.83 22.48
CA SER A 2 -7.75 85.51 21.14
C SER A 2 -8.49 84.19 21.18
N THR A 3 -9.68 84.24 20.77
CA THR A 3 -10.72 83.18 20.69
C THR A 3 -10.41 82.25 19.60
N PRO A 4 -10.56 80.90 19.75
CA PRO A 4 -10.42 79.96 18.60
C PRO A 4 -11.77 79.71 17.93
N THR A 5 -11.72 79.78 16.62
CA THR A 5 -12.82 79.48 15.67
C THR A 5 -13.03 77.96 15.61
N ARG A 6 -14.27 77.53 15.81
CA ARG A 6 -14.68 76.11 15.61
C ARG A 6 -15.03 75.91 14.14
N ILE A 7 -14.37 74.93 13.52
CA ILE A 7 -14.74 74.41 12.21
C ILE A 7 -15.58 73.15 12.41
N LEU A 8 -16.82 73.17 11.90
CA LEU A 8 -17.70 72.00 11.84
C LEU A 8 -17.32 71.21 10.57
N VAL A 9 -16.90 69.97 10.75
CA VAL A 9 -16.72 69.02 9.66
C VAL A 9 -17.93 68.07 9.66
N GLY A 10 -18.72 68.17 8.58
CA GLY A 10 -19.85 67.26 8.38
C GLY A 10 -19.38 65.86 7.95
N LEU A 11 -19.77 64.83 8.65
CA LEU A 11 -19.61 63.44 8.26
C LEU A 11 -20.72 63.05 7.26
N GLY A 12 -20.32 62.86 6.02
CA GLY A 12 -21.16 62.17 5.04
C GLY A 12 -21.06 60.67 5.16
N LEU A 13 -22.16 60.02 5.54
CA LEU A 13 -22.29 58.56 5.54
C LEU A 13 -22.39 58.08 4.10
N LEU A 14 -21.32 57.47 3.60
CA LEU A 14 -21.31 56.65 2.39
C LEU A 14 -21.67 55.20 2.77
N SER A 15 -22.90 54.81 2.47
CA SER A 15 -23.33 53.41 2.56
C SER A 15 -22.70 52.58 1.43
N PHE A 16 -21.69 51.78 1.75
CA PHE A 16 -21.18 50.75 0.88
C PHE A 16 -22.11 49.52 0.92
N SER A 17 -22.89 49.31 -0.14
CA SER A 17 -23.58 48.06 -0.38
C SER A 17 -22.54 47.03 -0.81
N SER A 18 -22.15 46.11 0.10
CA SER A 18 -21.32 44.96 -0.22
C SER A 18 -22.14 43.97 -1.05
N LEU A 19 -21.95 43.97 -2.39
CA LEU A 19 -22.30 42.79 -3.19
C LEU A 19 -21.44 41.64 -2.77
N GLY A 20 -22.03 40.71 -2.02
CA GLY A 20 -21.40 39.43 -1.69
C GLY A 20 -21.15 38.62 -2.96
N ALA A 21 -19.92 38.62 -3.43
CA ALA A 21 -19.49 37.64 -4.40
C ALA A 21 -19.51 36.24 -3.75
N PHE A 22 -20.53 35.45 -4.07
CA PHE A 22 -20.52 34.02 -3.75
C PHE A 22 -19.35 33.39 -4.50
N ALA A 23 -18.26 33.11 -3.79
CA ALA A 23 -17.18 32.29 -4.29
C ALA A 23 -17.75 30.88 -4.54
N VAL A 24 -18.00 30.56 -5.82
CA VAL A 24 -18.30 29.20 -6.23
C VAL A 24 -17.02 28.40 -5.99
N THR A 25 -16.98 27.64 -4.89
CA THR A 25 -15.92 26.64 -4.68
C THR A 25 -15.99 25.65 -5.83
N PRO A 26 -14.91 25.46 -6.60
CA PRO A 26 -14.92 24.47 -7.67
C PRO A 26 -15.19 23.09 -7.05
N LYS A 27 -16.18 22.39 -7.60
CA LYS A 27 -16.48 21.00 -7.23
C LYS A 27 -15.19 20.20 -7.38
N PRO A 28 -14.79 19.39 -6.36
CA PRO A 28 -13.61 18.54 -6.48
C PRO A 28 -13.70 17.74 -7.79
N ALA A 29 -12.64 17.73 -8.58
CA ALA A 29 -12.56 16.90 -9.76
C ALA A 29 -12.86 15.45 -9.37
N ALA A 30 -13.78 14.79 -10.05
CA ALA A 30 -14.08 13.38 -9.82
C ALA A 30 -12.77 12.59 -9.98
N ALA A 31 -12.56 11.61 -9.09
CA ALA A 31 -11.41 10.72 -9.18
C ALA A 31 -11.35 10.09 -10.58
N PRO A 32 -10.17 9.96 -11.20
CA PRO A 32 -10.06 9.39 -12.53
C PRO A 32 -10.61 7.97 -12.54
N VAL A 33 -11.51 7.71 -13.48
CA VAL A 33 -12.11 6.37 -13.67
C VAL A 33 -11.00 5.43 -14.13
N PRO A 34 -10.84 4.25 -13.50
CA PRO A 34 -9.83 3.28 -13.91
C PRO A 34 -9.99 2.86 -15.38
N PRO A 35 -8.91 2.60 -16.14
CA PRO A 35 -8.97 2.30 -17.58
C PRO A 35 -9.91 1.14 -17.95
N TRP A 36 -10.11 0.16 -17.05
CA TRP A 36 -11.02 -0.97 -17.27
C TRP A 36 -12.50 -0.66 -17.06
N GLN A 37 -12.83 0.51 -16.51
CA GLN A 37 -14.21 0.99 -16.34
C GLN A 37 -14.64 1.96 -17.42
N LEU A 38 -13.71 2.32 -18.32
CA LEU A 38 -14.01 3.23 -19.43
C LEU A 38 -14.84 2.53 -20.51
N SER A 39 -15.74 3.26 -21.14
CA SER A 39 -16.43 2.79 -22.35
C SER A 39 -15.43 2.54 -23.51
N PRO A 40 -15.79 1.75 -24.52
CA PRO A 40 -14.96 1.56 -25.70
C PRO A 40 -14.55 2.90 -26.35
N GLU A 41 -15.48 3.85 -26.49
CA GLU A 41 -15.23 5.17 -27.07
C GLU A 41 -14.28 6.02 -26.24
N GLU A 42 -14.41 5.97 -24.92
CA GLU A 42 -13.49 6.67 -24.01
C GLU A 42 -12.09 6.09 -24.05
N ARG A 43 -11.97 4.75 -24.15
CA ARG A 43 -10.66 4.09 -24.34
C ARG A 43 -10.00 4.48 -25.64
N GLU A 44 -10.76 4.50 -26.75
CA GLU A 44 -10.25 4.93 -28.05
C GLU A 44 -9.80 6.40 -28.04
N ARG A 45 -10.60 7.27 -27.43
CA ARG A 45 -10.22 8.68 -27.25
C ARG A 45 -8.94 8.83 -26.42
N GLN A 46 -8.83 8.11 -25.30
CA GLN A 46 -7.61 8.14 -24.49
C GLN A 46 -6.41 7.62 -25.24
N GLN A 47 -6.56 6.51 -25.99
CA GLN A 47 -5.49 5.96 -26.79
C GLN A 47 -5.02 6.96 -27.85
N LYS A 48 -5.94 7.65 -28.50
CA LYS A 48 -5.61 8.70 -29.46
C LYS A 48 -4.80 9.82 -28.83
N LEU A 49 -5.26 10.37 -27.69
CA LEU A 49 -4.54 11.41 -26.96
C LEU A 49 -3.15 10.95 -26.51
N THR A 50 -3.03 9.72 -26.03
CA THR A 50 -1.74 9.12 -25.64
C THR A 50 -0.78 9.02 -26.83
N ASN A 51 -1.30 8.62 -28.00
CA ASN A 51 -0.48 8.53 -29.21
C ASN A 51 -0.03 9.92 -29.71
N GLU A 52 -0.91 10.92 -29.63
CA GLU A 52 -0.59 12.30 -29.98
C GLU A 52 0.47 12.89 -29.05
N ASP A 53 0.33 12.71 -27.73
CA ASP A 53 1.31 13.14 -26.72
C ASP A 53 2.65 12.46 -26.91
N TYR A 54 2.64 11.15 -27.17
CA TYR A 54 3.85 10.36 -27.46
C TYR A 54 4.56 10.88 -28.73
N ALA A 55 3.82 11.13 -29.80
CA ALA A 55 4.38 11.68 -31.04
C ALA A 55 4.98 13.06 -30.84
N ASP A 56 4.30 13.92 -30.05
CA ASP A 56 4.81 15.25 -29.70
C ASP A 56 6.08 15.19 -28.86
N MET A 57 6.12 14.31 -27.85
CA MET A 57 7.32 14.05 -27.05
C MET A 57 8.51 13.61 -27.93
N MET A 58 8.29 12.65 -28.85
CA MET A 58 9.32 12.20 -29.78
C MET A 58 9.85 13.33 -30.66
N ARG A 59 8.95 14.18 -31.16
CA ARG A 59 9.29 15.36 -31.97
C ARG A 59 10.12 16.37 -31.16
N GLN A 60 9.70 16.70 -29.94
CA GLN A 60 10.41 17.67 -29.07
C GLN A 60 11.80 17.17 -28.69
N LEU A 61 11.96 15.87 -28.49
CA LEU A 61 13.26 15.23 -28.15
C LEU A 61 14.13 14.95 -29.39
N GLY A 62 13.65 15.21 -30.61
CA GLY A 62 14.36 14.91 -31.85
C GLY A 62 14.56 13.41 -32.11
N ILE A 63 13.72 12.57 -31.50
CA ILE A 63 13.82 11.11 -31.63
C ILE A 63 13.02 10.68 -32.88
N THR A 64 13.74 10.32 -33.95
CA THR A 64 13.13 9.88 -35.21
C THR A 64 12.93 8.36 -35.27
N LYS A 65 13.65 7.59 -34.45
CA LYS A 65 13.56 6.14 -34.39
C LYS A 65 13.90 5.63 -33.00
N LEU A 66 13.03 4.77 -32.47
CA LEU A 66 13.33 4.09 -31.21
C LEU A 66 14.36 2.96 -31.45
N ARG A 67 15.24 2.81 -30.48
CA ARG A 67 16.10 1.60 -30.43
C ARG A 67 15.20 0.40 -30.07
N PRO A 68 15.27 -0.71 -30.82
CA PRO A 68 14.60 -1.94 -30.42
C PRO A 68 15.10 -2.37 -29.03
N GLY A 69 14.17 -2.67 -28.12
CA GLY A 69 14.48 -3.29 -26.84
C GLY A 69 14.71 -4.78 -26.96
N PHE A 70 15.26 -5.39 -25.91
CA PHE A 70 15.27 -6.84 -25.79
C PHE A 70 13.85 -7.38 -25.63
N ASN A 71 13.60 -8.57 -26.22
CA ASN A 71 12.30 -9.20 -26.18
C ASN A 71 12.46 -10.70 -25.85
N GLY A 72 11.85 -11.13 -24.75
CA GLY A 72 11.86 -12.51 -24.30
C GLY A 72 11.08 -13.49 -25.18
N ASN A 73 10.16 -12.97 -26.02
CA ASN A 73 9.29 -13.78 -26.89
C ASN A 73 9.82 -13.95 -28.30
N THR A 74 11.03 -13.44 -28.61
CA THR A 74 11.66 -13.63 -29.91
C THR A 74 12.36 -15.00 -30.01
N ALA A 75 12.42 -15.54 -31.21
CA ALA A 75 13.09 -16.81 -31.44
C ALA A 75 14.59 -16.76 -31.04
N PRO A 76 15.16 -17.86 -30.54
CA PRO A 76 16.57 -17.96 -30.22
C PRO A 76 17.48 -17.54 -31.40
N GLY A 77 18.52 -16.77 -31.10
CA GLY A 77 19.50 -16.31 -32.10
C GLY A 77 19.07 -15.07 -32.90
N THR A 78 17.88 -14.49 -32.67
CA THR A 78 17.48 -13.24 -33.31
C THR A 78 18.15 -12.03 -32.65
N PRO A 79 18.42 -10.96 -33.43
CA PRO A 79 18.80 -9.68 -32.83
C PRO A 79 17.73 -9.23 -31.80
N HIS A 80 18.13 -8.78 -30.65
CA HIS A 80 17.23 -8.33 -29.56
C HIS A 80 16.56 -9.47 -28.77
N GLN A 81 16.93 -10.72 -28.92
CA GLN A 81 16.56 -11.76 -27.99
C GLN A 81 17.07 -11.41 -26.59
N ALA A 82 16.21 -11.59 -25.59
CA ALA A 82 16.64 -11.49 -24.19
C ALA A 82 17.67 -12.59 -23.89
N ASN A 83 18.75 -12.22 -23.21
CA ASN A 83 19.79 -13.17 -22.84
C ASN A 83 19.37 -13.95 -21.59
N TYR A 84 19.20 -15.26 -21.73
CA TYR A 84 18.89 -16.18 -20.64
C TYR A 84 20.09 -17.07 -20.24
N ASP A 85 21.30 -16.73 -20.71
CA ASP A 85 22.53 -17.44 -20.34
C ASP A 85 22.94 -17.01 -18.92
N GLU A 86 22.71 -17.88 -17.95
CA GLU A 86 23.02 -17.64 -16.54
C GLU A 86 24.51 -17.32 -16.31
N ALA A 87 25.42 -17.86 -17.14
CA ALA A 87 26.85 -17.55 -17.05
C ALA A 87 27.16 -16.07 -17.35
N LYS A 88 26.24 -15.38 -18.05
CA LYS A 88 26.37 -13.96 -18.43
C LYS A 88 25.37 -13.06 -17.69
N ALA A 89 24.55 -13.62 -16.80
CA ALA A 89 23.45 -12.90 -16.15
C ALA A 89 23.92 -11.97 -15.04
N ASN A 90 25.00 -12.30 -14.35
CA ASN A 90 25.44 -11.58 -13.15
C ASN A 90 26.66 -10.70 -13.42
N PRO A 91 26.50 -9.38 -13.63
CA PRO A 91 27.62 -8.45 -13.72
C PRO A 91 28.29 -8.17 -12.36
N PHE A 92 27.69 -8.63 -11.24
CA PHE A 92 28.19 -8.46 -9.88
C PHE A 92 28.40 -9.82 -9.21
N PRO A 93 29.47 -10.58 -9.60
CA PRO A 93 29.70 -11.93 -9.08
C PRO A 93 30.02 -11.95 -7.59
N ASP A 94 30.59 -10.85 -7.07
CA ASP A 94 31.02 -10.74 -5.68
C ASP A 94 29.92 -10.14 -4.82
N TRP A 95 28.99 -10.97 -4.37
CA TRP A 95 27.92 -10.55 -3.45
C TRP A 95 28.53 -10.20 -2.09
N PRO A 96 28.06 -9.10 -1.45
CA PRO A 96 28.45 -8.80 -0.07
C PRO A 96 28.11 -9.98 0.84
N ASP A 97 29.09 -10.45 1.62
CA ASP A 97 28.86 -11.50 2.58
C ASP A 97 27.88 -11.05 3.66
N VAL A 98 26.75 -11.76 3.74
CA VAL A 98 25.68 -11.45 4.70
C VAL A 98 26.15 -11.55 6.16
N LEU A 99 27.14 -12.38 6.44
CA LEU A 99 27.71 -12.58 7.77
C LEU A 99 29.01 -11.78 8.00
N THR A 100 29.19 -10.68 7.30
CA THR A 100 30.29 -9.73 7.54
C THR A 100 29.72 -8.35 7.85
N LEU A 101 30.12 -7.78 9.01
CA LEU A 101 29.75 -6.43 9.40
C LEU A 101 30.38 -5.40 8.45
N LYS A 102 29.84 -4.18 8.39
CA LYS A 102 30.40 -3.06 7.59
C LYS A 102 31.85 -2.74 7.96
N ASN A 103 32.28 -3.03 9.20
CA ASN A 103 33.66 -2.85 9.64
C ASN A 103 34.58 -4.03 9.28
N GLY A 104 34.10 -5.04 8.57
CA GLY A 104 34.86 -6.21 8.13
C GLY A 104 34.89 -7.38 9.12
N HIS A 105 34.36 -7.26 10.35
CA HIS A 105 34.33 -8.35 11.30
C HIS A 105 33.29 -9.40 10.94
N LYS A 106 33.62 -10.67 11.13
CA LYS A 106 32.69 -11.78 10.90
C LYS A 106 31.63 -11.88 11.99
N VAL A 107 30.40 -12.15 11.56
CA VAL A 107 29.29 -12.47 12.45
C VAL A 107 29.38 -13.95 12.80
N ILE A 108 29.69 -14.28 14.05
CA ILE A 108 29.92 -15.65 14.51
C ILE A 108 28.90 -16.13 15.55
N THR A 109 27.97 -15.25 15.97
CA THR A 109 26.91 -15.60 16.93
C THR A 109 25.57 -15.02 16.49
N ALA A 110 24.47 -15.67 16.92
CA ALA A 110 23.12 -15.14 16.73
C ALA A 110 22.96 -13.75 17.38
N GLU A 111 23.61 -13.49 18.51
CA GLU A 111 23.57 -12.20 19.17
C GLU A 111 24.19 -11.10 18.30
N MET A 112 25.37 -11.35 17.68
CA MET A 112 25.98 -10.41 16.73
C MET A 112 25.08 -10.16 15.53
N TRP A 113 24.41 -11.20 15.02
CA TRP A 113 23.42 -11.04 13.96
C TRP A 113 22.30 -10.09 14.39
N TRP A 114 21.60 -10.38 15.48
CA TRP A 114 20.44 -9.61 15.90
C TRP A 114 20.76 -8.20 16.39
N LYS A 115 21.91 -8.00 17.06
CA LYS A 115 22.27 -6.70 17.64
C LYS A 115 23.13 -5.81 16.74
N GLN A 116 23.79 -6.37 15.74
CA GLN A 116 24.73 -5.63 14.90
C GLN A 116 24.41 -5.76 13.41
N ARG A 117 24.56 -6.96 12.83
CA ARG A 117 24.47 -7.13 11.38
C ARG A 117 23.08 -6.84 10.80
N ARG A 118 22.06 -7.42 11.40
CA ARG A 118 20.69 -7.18 10.95
C ARG A 118 20.30 -5.70 10.99
N PRO A 119 20.58 -4.93 12.05
CA PRO A 119 20.39 -3.48 12.05
C PRO A 119 21.14 -2.73 10.95
N GLU A 120 22.39 -3.12 10.62
CA GLU A 120 23.12 -2.53 9.49
C GLU A 120 22.42 -2.76 8.15
N ILE A 121 21.93 -3.97 7.90
CA ILE A 121 21.20 -4.33 6.68
C ILE A 121 19.86 -3.62 6.64
N ALA A 122 19.12 -3.63 7.75
CA ALA A 122 17.82 -2.97 7.85
C ALA A 122 17.93 -1.47 7.55
N GLU A 123 18.95 -0.80 8.10
CA GLU A 123 19.23 0.61 7.84
C GLU A 123 19.51 0.89 6.37
N ASP A 124 20.29 0.04 5.70
CA ASP A 124 20.56 0.20 4.27
C ASP A 124 19.28 0.07 3.43
N PHE A 125 18.43 -0.93 3.75
CA PHE A 125 17.15 -1.09 3.07
C PHE A 125 16.18 0.06 3.35
N GLU A 126 16.10 0.55 4.57
CA GLU A 126 15.25 1.68 4.92
C GLU A 126 15.71 2.97 4.24
N ARG A 127 17.01 3.20 4.15
CA ARG A 127 17.55 4.40 3.52
C ARG A 127 17.43 4.37 2.00
N GLU A 128 17.76 3.23 1.36
CA GLU A 128 17.95 3.18 -0.09
C GLU A 128 16.75 2.61 -0.86
N VAL A 129 15.89 1.80 -0.23
CA VAL A 129 14.90 0.98 -0.95
C VAL A 129 13.46 1.27 -0.56
N ILE A 130 13.14 1.16 0.73
CA ILE A 130 11.73 1.11 1.19
C ILE A 130 11.31 2.35 1.98
N GLY A 131 12.26 3.11 2.47
CA GLY A 131 12.06 4.29 3.33
C GLY A 131 11.74 3.93 4.78
N ARG A 132 11.96 4.90 5.67
CA ARG A 132 11.79 4.74 7.12
C ARG A 132 10.36 5.02 7.54
N VAL A 133 9.85 4.19 8.42
CA VAL A 133 8.61 4.48 9.16
C VAL A 133 8.89 5.62 10.14
N PRO A 134 8.06 6.67 10.19
CA PRO A 134 8.23 7.75 11.18
C PRO A 134 8.15 7.24 12.61
N ALA A 135 8.93 7.80 13.52
CA ALA A 135 8.92 7.41 14.93
C ALA A 135 7.58 7.69 15.65
N ASN A 136 6.81 8.65 15.14
CA ASN A 136 5.54 9.09 15.69
C ASN A 136 4.32 8.60 14.89
N VAL A 137 4.34 7.33 14.45
CA VAL A 137 3.16 6.75 13.78
C VAL A 137 1.93 6.82 14.66
N PRO A 138 0.75 7.11 14.07
CA PRO A 138 -0.50 7.22 14.81
C PRO A 138 -0.90 5.90 15.46
N LYS A 139 -1.67 5.98 16.54
CA LYS A 139 -2.33 4.83 17.16
C LYS A 139 -3.49 4.34 16.29
N VAL A 140 -3.81 3.07 16.43
CA VAL A 140 -4.95 2.43 15.76
C VAL A 140 -5.89 1.88 16.82
N THR A 141 -7.17 2.19 16.70
CA THR A 141 -8.25 1.60 17.49
C THR A 141 -9.08 0.68 16.59
N TRP A 142 -9.53 -0.45 17.13
CA TRP A 142 -10.16 -1.48 16.32
C TRP A 142 -11.65 -1.61 16.62
N GLU A 143 -12.45 -1.73 15.56
CA GLU A 143 -13.88 -1.97 15.61
C GLU A 143 -14.23 -3.23 14.80
N VAL A 144 -15.14 -4.05 15.33
CA VAL A 144 -15.80 -5.12 14.57
C VAL A 144 -17.08 -4.55 14.00
N ALA A 145 -17.06 -4.14 12.74
CA ALA A 145 -18.19 -3.51 12.08
C ALA A 145 -19.28 -4.51 11.69
N GLU A 146 -18.91 -5.78 11.43
CA GLU A 146 -19.83 -6.82 11.01
C GLU A 146 -19.32 -8.18 11.45
N THR A 147 -20.25 -9.09 11.78
CA THR A 147 -19.97 -10.52 12.01
C THR A 147 -21.00 -11.37 11.29
N VAL A 148 -20.52 -12.30 10.47
CA VAL A 148 -21.37 -13.20 9.68
C VAL A 148 -20.96 -14.66 9.92
N ASN A 149 -21.94 -15.51 10.14
CA ASN A 149 -21.75 -16.97 10.08
C ASN A 149 -22.02 -17.43 8.65
N THR A 150 -21.03 -17.99 7.99
CA THR A 150 -21.12 -18.43 6.59
C THR A 150 -20.30 -19.71 6.37
N THR A 151 -20.01 -20.06 5.13
CA THR A 151 -19.16 -21.20 4.78
C THR A 151 -18.05 -20.79 3.82
N VAL A 152 -16.90 -21.45 3.94
CA VAL A 152 -15.79 -21.38 2.98
C VAL A 152 -15.39 -22.81 2.63
N GLY A 153 -15.38 -23.15 1.35
CA GLY A 153 -15.17 -24.52 0.89
C GLY A 153 -16.17 -25.53 1.46
N GLY A 154 -17.42 -25.09 1.74
CA GLY A 154 -18.45 -25.89 2.39
C GLY A 154 -18.30 -26.09 3.91
N ARG A 155 -17.29 -25.50 4.54
CA ARG A 155 -17.04 -25.61 5.99
C ARG A 155 -17.54 -24.35 6.72
N PRO A 156 -18.16 -24.50 7.92
CA PRO A 156 -18.66 -23.35 8.66
C PRO A 156 -17.53 -22.47 9.18
N VAL A 157 -17.70 -21.15 9.02
CA VAL A 157 -16.77 -20.13 9.48
C VAL A 157 -17.49 -18.97 10.16
N ILE A 158 -16.78 -18.25 11.02
CA ILE A 158 -17.16 -16.92 11.50
C ILE A 158 -16.29 -15.91 10.77
N ALA A 159 -16.91 -15.06 9.97
CA ALA A 159 -16.24 -13.97 9.27
C ALA A 159 -16.56 -12.63 9.95
N ARG A 160 -15.54 -11.81 10.19
CA ARG A 160 -15.67 -10.48 10.79
C ARG A 160 -15.06 -9.44 9.88
N ARG A 161 -15.83 -8.40 9.58
CA ARG A 161 -15.29 -7.16 9.01
C ARG A 161 -14.74 -6.32 10.14
N VAL A 162 -13.45 -6.03 10.08
CA VAL A 162 -12.72 -5.30 11.12
C VAL A 162 -12.16 -4.02 10.53
N ILE A 163 -12.34 -2.92 11.23
CA ILE A 163 -11.87 -1.60 10.83
C ILE A 163 -10.91 -1.06 11.89
N GLY A 164 -9.70 -0.74 11.47
CA GLY A 164 -8.70 -0.08 12.30
C GLY A 164 -8.69 1.41 12.02
N HIS A 165 -9.28 2.20 12.92
CA HIS A 165 -9.31 3.65 12.85
C HIS A 165 -7.96 4.20 13.27
N VAL A 166 -7.28 4.83 12.34
CA VAL A 166 -5.98 5.47 12.59
C VAL A 166 -6.21 6.87 13.16
N ASP A 167 -5.58 7.20 14.28
CA ASP A 167 -5.67 8.54 14.87
C ASP A 167 -5.16 9.62 13.90
N ASN A 168 -6.05 10.44 13.42
CA ASN A 168 -5.76 11.52 12.48
C ASN A 168 -5.75 12.91 13.14
N SER A 169 -5.70 13.00 14.46
CA SER A 169 -5.73 14.27 15.20
C SER A 169 -4.64 15.26 14.76
N ALA A 170 -3.48 14.75 14.30
CA ALA A 170 -2.38 15.55 13.79
C ALA A 170 -2.61 16.14 12.37
N CYS A 171 -3.56 15.57 11.59
CA CYS A 171 -3.95 16.00 10.26
C CYS A 171 -5.39 15.56 9.94
N PRO A 172 -6.42 16.26 10.49
CA PRO A 172 -7.82 15.83 10.39
C PRO A 172 -8.37 15.78 8.96
N SER A 173 -7.71 16.40 7.99
CA SER A 173 -8.09 16.35 6.58
C SER A 173 -7.77 15.03 5.89
N VAL A 174 -6.94 14.16 6.50
CA VAL A 174 -6.58 12.84 5.99
C VAL A 174 -7.14 11.79 6.92
N ASN A 175 -8.04 10.95 6.40
CA ASN A 175 -8.59 9.81 7.13
C ASN A 175 -8.00 8.51 6.62
N VAL A 176 -7.67 7.59 7.55
CA VAL A 176 -7.16 6.24 7.23
C VAL A 176 -7.87 5.22 8.09
N ASP A 177 -8.58 4.31 7.44
CA ASP A 177 -9.27 3.19 8.08
C ASP A 177 -8.72 1.89 7.51
N ILE A 178 -7.93 1.16 8.29
CA ILE A 178 -7.39 -0.14 7.89
C ILE A 178 -8.56 -1.14 7.83
N LYS A 179 -8.87 -1.64 6.65
CA LYS A 179 -9.99 -2.58 6.45
C LYS A 179 -9.47 -3.99 6.27
N MET A 180 -10.04 -4.93 7.04
CA MET A 180 -9.73 -6.34 6.90
C MET A 180 -10.94 -7.22 7.19
N ALA A 181 -10.96 -8.40 6.55
CA ALA A 181 -11.86 -9.49 6.89
C ALA A 181 -11.07 -10.57 7.63
N VAL A 182 -11.51 -10.93 8.82
CA VAL A 182 -10.95 -12.01 9.63
C VAL A 182 -11.91 -13.19 9.58
N VAL A 183 -11.43 -14.33 9.07
CA VAL A 183 -12.25 -15.52 8.85
C VAL A 183 -11.65 -16.69 9.61
N LEU A 184 -12.40 -17.24 10.54
CA LEU A 184 -11.96 -18.32 11.41
C LEU A 184 -12.88 -19.54 11.29
N PRO A 185 -12.34 -20.76 11.23
CA PRO A 185 -13.14 -21.99 11.22
C PRO A 185 -13.95 -22.16 12.51
N VAL A 186 -15.10 -22.83 12.40
CA VAL A 186 -15.95 -23.21 13.54
C VAL A 186 -15.78 -24.69 13.82
N GLY A 187 -15.65 -25.04 15.09
CA GLY A 187 -15.56 -26.45 15.51
C GLY A 187 -14.14 -27.01 15.59
N GLU A 188 -13.15 -26.24 15.19
CA GLU A 188 -11.75 -26.62 15.33
C GLU A 188 -11.21 -26.37 16.76
N ALA A 189 -10.14 -27.07 17.11
CA ALA A 189 -9.43 -26.82 18.38
C ALA A 189 -8.83 -25.41 18.35
N SER A 190 -9.28 -24.54 19.24
CA SER A 190 -8.78 -23.16 19.37
C SER A 190 -7.62 -23.08 20.37
N PRO A 191 -6.63 -22.17 20.18
CA PRO A 191 -6.50 -21.19 19.09
C PRO A 191 -5.99 -21.79 17.78
N VAL A 192 -6.34 -21.17 16.63
CA VAL A 192 -5.95 -21.62 15.29
C VAL A 192 -4.88 -20.72 14.69
N PRO A 193 -3.94 -21.26 13.86
CA PRO A 193 -3.01 -20.46 13.09
C PRO A 193 -3.77 -19.66 11.99
N VAL A 194 -3.19 -18.56 11.55
CA VAL A 194 -3.82 -17.63 10.58
C VAL A 194 -2.84 -17.23 9.48
N LEU A 195 -3.31 -17.21 8.23
CA LEU A 195 -2.58 -16.60 7.12
C LEU A 195 -3.17 -15.23 6.80
N MET A 196 -2.40 -14.16 6.98
CA MET A 196 -2.77 -12.81 6.56
C MET A 196 -2.38 -12.61 5.10
N MET A 197 -3.33 -12.20 4.27
CA MET A 197 -3.18 -12.07 2.83
C MET A 197 -3.41 -10.63 2.42
N PHE A 198 -2.43 -10.02 1.75
CA PHE A 198 -2.62 -8.71 1.13
C PHE A 198 -3.60 -8.82 -0.03
N GLY A 199 -4.65 -7.99 -0.02
CA GLY A 199 -5.71 -8.04 -1.01
C GLY A 199 -6.67 -6.87 -0.92
N TRP A 200 -7.95 -7.19 -0.93
CA TRP A 200 -9.03 -6.21 -1.01
C TRP A 200 -9.83 -6.06 0.29
N GLY A 201 -9.59 -6.91 1.28
CA GLY A 201 -10.35 -6.92 2.53
C GLY A 201 -11.78 -7.50 2.39
N ASN A 202 -12.00 -8.36 1.41
CA ASN A 202 -13.32 -8.92 1.10
C ASN A 202 -13.73 -9.97 2.12
N MET A 203 -15.03 -9.94 2.47
CA MET A 203 -15.70 -11.04 3.16
C MET A 203 -15.86 -12.24 2.22
N PRO A 204 -16.05 -13.48 2.73
CA PRO A 204 -16.14 -14.69 1.89
C PRO A 204 -17.15 -14.61 0.75
N ASP A 205 -18.28 -13.96 1.01
CA ASP A 205 -19.39 -13.87 0.04
C ASP A 205 -19.28 -12.67 -0.91
N GLU A 206 -18.25 -11.84 -0.77
CA GLU A 206 -18.04 -10.67 -1.60
C GLU A 206 -17.21 -11.01 -2.84
N LYS A 207 -17.64 -10.46 -3.97
CA LYS A 207 -16.90 -10.62 -5.23
C LYS A 207 -15.59 -9.84 -5.21
N VAL A 208 -14.49 -10.52 -5.45
CA VAL A 208 -13.20 -9.89 -5.69
C VAL A 208 -13.23 -9.24 -7.08
N PRO A 209 -12.73 -7.99 -7.22
CA PRO A 209 -12.58 -7.34 -8.53
C PRO A 209 -11.74 -8.22 -9.47
N ARG A 210 -12.20 -8.40 -10.70
CA ARG A 210 -11.53 -9.21 -11.72
C ARG A 210 -11.05 -8.35 -12.88
N TRP A 211 -9.92 -8.74 -13.44
CA TRP A 211 -9.42 -8.14 -14.67
C TRP A 211 -10.21 -8.67 -15.88
N PRO A 212 -10.45 -7.86 -16.91
CA PRO A 212 -11.08 -8.35 -18.14
C PRO A 212 -10.32 -9.56 -18.70
N GLY A 213 -11.05 -10.65 -18.98
CA GLY A 213 -10.48 -11.89 -19.51
C GLY A 213 -9.85 -12.82 -18.46
N GLN A 214 -9.91 -12.49 -17.19
CA GLN A 214 -9.49 -13.40 -16.13
C GLN A 214 -10.45 -14.57 -16.03
N VAL A 215 -9.94 -15.79 -16.21
CA VAL A 215 -10.67 -17.05 -16.00
C VAL A 215 -10.45 -17.54 -14.57
N ASP A 216 -11.40 -18.32 -14.06
CA ASP A 216 -11.23 -18.96 -12.77
C ASP A 216 -10.07 -19.97 -12.84
N PRO A 217 -9.22 -20.01 -11.80
CA PRO A 217 -8.21 -21.05 -11.73
C PRO A 217 -8.88 -22.43 -11.66
N PRO A 218 -8.25 -23.48 -12.22
CA PRO A 218 -8.83 -24.82 -12.19
C PRO A 218 -8.87 -25.44 -10.80
N ALA A 219 -8.13 -24.90 -9.85
CA ALA A 219 -8.08 -25.35 -8.46
C ALA A 219 -9.01 -24.50 -7.57
N PRO A 220 -9.52 -25.06 -6.47
CA PRO A 220 -10.24 -24.28 -5.45
C PRO A 220 -9.38 -23.11 -4.93
N PRO A 221 -10.01 -22.03 -4.43
CA PRO A 221 -9.30 -20.94 -3.78
C PRO A 221 -8.42 -21.44 -2.61
N SER A 222 -7.26 -20.85 -2.40
CA SER A 222 -6.37 -21.20 -1.27
C SER A 222 -7.07 -21.05 0.09
N THR A 223 -8.03 -20.14 0.20
CA THR A 223 -8.86 -19.95 1.40
C THR A 223 -9.66 -21.19 1.77
N ASP A 224 -10.17 -21.94 0.78
CA ASP A 224 -10.90 -23.17 1.02
C ASP A 224 -9.99 -24.24 1.66
N GLN A 225 -8.75 -24.33 1.18
CA GLN A 225 -7.77 -25.25 1.74
C GLN A 225 -7.35 -24.83 3.14
N LEU A 226 -7.09 -23.55 3.39
CA LEU A 226 -6.72 -23.05 4.71
C LEU A 226 -7.78 -23.45 5.74
N ILE A 227 -9.06 -23.19 5.44
CA ILE A 227 -10.17 -23.58 6.33
C ILE A 227 -10.28 -25.11 6.46
N ALA A 228 -10.03 -25.85 5.37
CA ALA A 228 -10.05 -27.32 5.41
C ALA A 228 -8.98 -27.91 6.32
N ASP A 229 -7.84 -27.23 6.40
CA ASP A 229 -6.69 -27.65 7.24
C ASP A 229 -6.74 -27.05 8.67
N GLY A 230 -7.88 -26.43 9.05
CA GLY A 230 -8.08 -25.87 10.39
C GLY A 230 -7.41 -24.52 10.63
N TRP A 231 -6.98 -23.83 9.57
CA TRP A 231 -6.42 -22.49 9.65
C TRP A 231 -7.51 -21.43 9.49
N GLY A 232 -7.30 -20.27 10.11
CA GLY A 232 -7.99 -19.05 9.72
C GLY A 232 -7.24 -18.29 8.62
N TYR A 233 -7.90 -17.28 8.06
CA TYR A 233 -7.24 -16.32 7.19
C TYR A 233 -7.71 -14.89 7.44
N VAL A 234 -6.88 -13.93 7.05
CA VAL A 234 -7.20 -12.50 7.03
C VAL A 234 -7.00 -11.97 5.63
N SER A 235 -8.00 -11.33 5.05
CA SER A 235 -7.83 -10.49 3.85
C SER A 235 -7.71 -9.04 4.29
N ILE A 236 -6.55 -8.39 4.03
CA ILE A 236 -6.33 -6.99 4.39
C ILE A 236 -6.29 -6.11 3.14
N ALA A 237 -7.09 -5.04 3.12
CA ALA A 237 -7.18 -4.10 2.01
C ALA A 237 -5.99 -3.14 2.00
N THR A 238 -5.00 -3.37 1.15
CA THR A 238 -3.81 -2.52 1.03
C THR A 238 -4.15 -1.08 0.66
N SER A 239 -5.14 -0.88 -0.22
CA SER A 239 -5.61 0.44 -0.67
C SER A 239 -6.25 1.27 0.45
N SER A 240 -6.75 0.64 1.50
CA SER A 240 -7.31 1.32 2.67
C SER A 240 -6.23 1.91 3.58
N ILE A 241 -5.00 1.44 3.48
CA ILE A 241 -3.83 1.92 4.21
C ILE A 241 -3.13 2.99 3.39
N GLN A 242 -2.80 2.65 2.14
CA GLN A 242 -2.11 3.53 1.20
C GLN A 242 -2.47 3.14 -0.24
N ALA A 243 -2.83 4.11 -1.06
CA ALA A 243 -3.10 3.88 -2.47
C ALA A 243 -1.84 3.38 -3.22
N ASP A 244 -2.06 2.52 -4.21
CA ASP A 244 -1.01 1.91 -5.03
C ASP A 244 -0.68 2.77 -6.25
N ASN A 245 -0.34 4.03 -5.99
CA ASN A 245 0.10 4.98 -7.04
C ASN A 245 0.87 6.15 -6.43
N GLY A 246 1.64 6.87 -7.27
CA GLY A 246 2.42 8.04 -6.83
C GLY A 246 1.57 9.25 -6.44
N ALA A 247 0.33 9.36 -6.94
CA ALA A 247 -0.57 10.47 -6.60
C ALA A 247 -1.07 10.37 -5.14
N GLY A 248 -1.19 9.16 -4.58
CA GLY A 248 -1.64 8.90 -3.23
C GLY A 248 -0.60 9.17 -2.13
N LEU A 249 0.61 9.63 -2.45
CA LEU A 249 1.66 9.82 -1.43
C LEU A 249 1.44 11.04 -0.52
N THR A 250 0.48 11.90 -0.81
CA THR A 250 0.01 13.00 0.06
C THR A 250 -1.26 12.64 0.83
N GLU A 251 -1.80 11.45 0.59
CA GLU A 251 -2.98 10.86 1.22
C GLU A 251 -2.62 9.50 1.85
N GLY A 252 -3.59 8.81 2.42
CA GLY A 252 -3.35 7.55 3.14
C GLY A 252 -2.44 7.75 4.35
N ILE A 253 -1.84 6.68 4.83
CA ILE A 253 -1.00 6.76 6.04
C ILE A 253 0.27 7.58 5.83
N ILE A 254 0.81 7.59 4.60
CA ILE A 254 1.98 8.43 4.26
C ILE A 254 1.58 9.90 4.34
N GLY A 255 0.46 10.28 3.71
CA GLY A 255 -0.05 11.65 3.77
C GLY A 255 -0.43 12.08 5.17
N LEU A 256 -1.04 11.20 5.98
CA LEU A 256 -1.38 11.49 7.35
C LEU A 256 -0.14 11.83 8.20
N THR A 257 0.91 11.01 8.13
CA THR A 257 2.15 11.23 8.88
C THR A 257 2.95 12.43 8.40
N ASN A 258 2.84 12.78 7.11
CA ASN A 258 3.49 13.94 6.51
C ASN A 258 2.58 15.20 6.47
N LYS A 259 1.38 15.14 7.10
CA LYS A 259 0.42 16.25 7.13
C LYS A 259 0.06 16.79 5.74
N GLY A 260 -0.13 15.88 4.78
CA GLY A 260 -0.44 16.19 3.38
C GLY A 260 0.76 16.69 2.55
N ALA A 261 1.94 16.84 3.14
CA ALA A 261 3.14 17.21 2.39
C ALA A 261 3.71 16.02 1.59
N ARG A 262 4.46 16.34 0.52
CA ARG A 262 5.19 15.33 -0.24
C ARG A 262 6.27 14.70 0.63
N ARG A 263 6.44 13.37 0.47
CA ARG A 263 7.52 12.65 1.16
C ARG A 263 8.89 12.98 0.57
N THR A 264 9.92 12.84 1.39
CA THR A 264 11.32 12.79 0.94
C THR A 264 11.70 11.37 0.51
N PRO A 265 12.79 11.17 -0.26
CA PRO A 265 13.22 9.83 -0.68
C PRO A 265 13.45 8.84 0.47
N GLU A 266 13.88 9.30 1.64
CA GLU A 266 14.15 8.47 2.82
C GLU A 266 12.90 8.10 3.63
N GLN A 267 11.78 8.77 3.39
CA GLN A 267 10.51 8.42 4.04
C GLN A 267 9.87 7.21 3.37
N TRP A 268 9.09 6.47 4.12
CA TRP A 268 8.47 5.24 3.68
C TRP A 268 7.63 5.36 2.39
N GLY A 269 7.69 4.30 1.58
CA GLY A 269 6.86 4.14 0.38
C GLY A 269 5.67 3.22 0.66
N ALA A 270 4.85 2.98 -0.38
CA ALA A 270 3.61 2.20 -0.27
C ALA A 270 3.85 0.78 0.28
N LEU A 271 4.89 0.07 -0.16
CA LEU A 271 5.19 -1.29 0.34
C LEU A 271 5.46 -1.31 1.85
N ARG A 272 6.19 -0.31 2.36
CA ARG A 272 6.49 -0.20 3.78
C ARG A 272 5.26 0.23 4.59
N ALA A 273 4.39 1.07 4.00
CA ALA A 273 3.11 1.47 4.58
C ALA A 273 2.14 0.28 4.69
N TRP A 274 2.06 -0.58 3.68
CA TRP A 274 1.26 -1.81 3.74
C TRP A 274 1.79 -2.79 4.78
N ALA A 275 3.12 -2.95 4.86
CA ALA A 275 3.76 -3.76 5.91
C ALA A 275 3.44 -3.24 7.32
N TRP A 276 3.44 -1.91 7.51
CA TRP A 276 3.01 -1.29 8.76
C TRP A 276 1.55 -1.61 9.07
N GLY A 277 0.65 -1.49 8.08
CA GLY A 277 -0.76 -1.82 8.26
C GLY A 277 -0.99 -3.27 8.64
N ALA A 278 -0.25 -4.21 8.03
CA ALA A 278 -0.27 -5.63 8.40
C ALA A 278 0.21 -5.86 9.84
N SER A 279 1.27 -5.16 10.27
CA SER A 279 1.74 -5.17 11.65
C SER A 279 0.66 -4.68 12.64
N ARG A 280 -0.10 -3.64 12.28
CA ARG A 280 -1.27 -3.20 13.08
C ARG A 280 -2.38 -4.24 13.10
N GLY A 281 -2.63 -4.91 11.95
CA GLY A 281 -3.57 -6.04 11.89
C GLY A 281 -3.15 -7.19 12.82
N LEU A 282 -1.86 -7.48 12.91
CA LEU A 282 -1.33 -8.48 13.84
C LEU A 282 -1.59 -8.08 15.30
N ASP A 283 -1.45 -6.78 15.66
CA ASP A 283 -1.81 -6.31 17.01
C ASP A 283 -3.28 -6.62 17.36
N TYR A 284 -4.19 -6.51 16.39
CA TYR A 284 -5.59 -6.89 16.59
C TYR A 284 -5.73 -8.41 16.77
N LEU A 285 -5.05 -9.22 15.95
CA LEU A 285 -5.13 -10.67 16.04
C LEU A 285 -4.63 -11.19 17.41
N GLU A 286 -3.62 -10.55 17.99
CA GLU A 286 -3.14 -10.85 19.34
C GLU A 286 -4.20 -10.65 20.44
N THR A 287 -5.24 -9.87 20.19
CA THR A 287 -6.34 -9.67 21.14
C THR A 287 -7.39 -10.79 21.08
N LEU A 288 -7.33 -11.65 20.05
CA LEU A 288 -8.34 -12.69 19.83
C LEU A 288 -7.91 -14.01 20.48
N PRO A 289 -8.63 -14.52 21.49
CA PRO A 289 -8.26 -15.77 22.16
C PRO A 289 -8.39 -17.01 21.25
N THR A 290 -9.09 -16.87 20.10
CA THR A 290 -9.29 -17.92 19.10
C THR A 290 -8.17 -17.98 18.06
N VAL A 291 -7.24 -17.05 18.08
CA VAL A 291 -6.11 -16.97 17.14
C VAL A 291 -4.81 -17.33 17.85
N ASP A 292 -4.05 -18.25 17.29
CA ASP A 292 -2.67 -18.50 17.71
C ASP A 292 -1.77 -17.42 17.09
N ALA A 293 -1.62 -16.32 17.80
CA ALA A 293 -0.86 -15.16 17.34
C ALA A 293 0.64 -15.43 17.14
N LYS A 294 1.17 -16.56 17.65
CA LYS A 294 2.55 -16.99 17.39
C LYS A 294 2.72 -17.70 16.05
N HIS A 295 1.62 -18.12 15.45
CA HIS A 295 1.58 -18.82 14.17
C HIS A 295 0.75 -18.04 13.15
N VAL A 296 1.03 -16.73 13.01
CA VAL A 296 0.47 -15.89 11.95
C VAL A 296 1.49 -15.78 10.82
N GLY A 297 1.10 -16.26 9.64
CA GLY A 297 1.84 -16.06 8.40
C GLY A 297 1.38 -14.82 7.67
N ILE A 298 2.18 -14.36 6.68
CA ILE A 298 1.81 -13.28 5.77
C ILE A 298 2.06 -13.69 4.32
N GLU A 299 1.16 -13.35 3.42
CA GLU A 299 1.20 -13.73 2.01
C GLU A 299 0.90 -12.55 1.09
N GLY A 300 1.47 -12.62 -0.11
CA GLY A 300 1.13 -11.70 -1.18
C GLY A 300 1.71 -12.10 -2.53
N VAL A 301 1.06 -11.65 -3.60
CA VAL A 301 1.49 -11.89 -4.98
C VAL A 301 2.02 -10.60 -5.60
N SER A 302 3.10 -10.67 -6.39
CA SER A 302 3.68 -9.54 -7.11
C SER A 302 4.14 -8.43 -6.14
N ARG A 303 3.62 -7.20 -6.26
CA ARG A 303 3.92 -6.10 -5.34
C ARG A 303 3.47 -6.37 -3.90
N TYR A 304 2.41 -7.14 -3.73
CA TYR A 304 1.97 -7.61 -2.41
C TYR A 304 2.95 -8.61 -1.81
N GLY A 305 3.55 -9.49 -2.65
CA GLY A 305 4.64 -10.35 -2.22
C GLY A 305 5.87 -9.57 -1.74
N LYS A 306 6.24 -8.48 -2.44
CA LYS A 306 7.29 -7.56 -1.97
C LYS A 306 6.93 -6.96 -0.61
N ALA A 307 5.67 -6.54 -0.42
CA ALA A 307 5.20 -5.99 0.86
C ALA A 307 5.17 -7.06 1.97
N ALA A 308 4.82 -8.31 1.65
CA ALA A 308 4.85 -9.42 2.59
C ALA A 308 6.29 -9.72 3.07
N LEU A 309 7.26 -9.74 2.14
CA LEU A 309 8.68 -9.84 2.50
C LEU A 309 9.15 -8.68 3.40
N VAL A 310 8.74 -7.44 3.08
CA VAL A 310 9.03 -6.27 3.91
C VAL A 310 8.37 -6.40 5.28
N ALA A 311 7.11 -6.86 5.35
CA ALA A 311 6.43 -7.09 6.62
C ALA A 311 7.18 -8.08 7.49
N MET A 312 7.52 -9.28 6.97
CA MET A 312 8.28 -10.29 7.69
C MET A 312 9.66 -9.77 8.14
N ALA A 313 10.35 -9.00 7.29
CA ALA A 313 11.68 -8.47 7.61
C ALA A 313 11.67 -7.47 8.76
N PHE A 314 10.60 -6.68 8.92
CA PHE A 314 10.52 -5.58 9.90
C PHE A 314 9.53 -5.82 11.04
N GLU A 315 8.75 -6.91 10.98
CA GLU A 315 7.83 -7.34 12.03
C GLU A 315 8.10 -8.81 12.39
N PRO A 316 8.99 -9.05 13.35
CA PRO A 316 9.46 -10.41 13.67
C PRO A 316 8.40 -11.33 14.31
N ARG A 317 7.20 -10.81 14.61
CA ARG A 317 6.09 -11.63 15.12
C ARG A 317 5.42 -12.47 14.03
N PHE A 318 5.56 -12.12 12.74
CA PHE A 318 5.13 -13.02 11.68
C PHE A 318 5.98 -14.28 11.65
N ALA A 319 5.33 -15.44 11.66
CA ALA A 319 6.00 -16.75 11.73
C ALA A 319 6.54 -17.21 10.36
N MET A 320 5.89 -16.79 9.27
CA MET A 320 6.27 -17.17 7.91
C MET A 320 5.81 -16.15 6.87
N VAL A 321 6.43 -16.19 5.68
CA VAL A 321 6.03 -15.41 4.50
C VAL A 321 5.93 -16.32 3.28
N LEU A 322 4.89 -16.11 2.46
CA LEU A 322 4.64 -16.77 1.18
C LEU A 322 4.59 -15.76 0.05
#